data_0ad364326a38d04252a4988a8746803d
#
_entry.id   0ad364326a38d04252a4988a8746803d
#
_cell.length_a   1.000
_cell.length_b   1.000
_cell.length_c   1.000
_cell.angle_alpha   90.00
_cell.angle_beta   90.00
_cell.angle_gamma   90.00
#
_symmetry.space_group_name_H-M   'P 1'
#
loop_
_entity.id
_entity.type
_entity.pdbx_description
1 polymer ?
#
loop_
_entity_poly.entity_id
_entity_poly.type
_entity_poly.pdbx_seq_one_letter_code
_entity_poly.pdbx_strand_id
1 'polypeptide(L)'
;MNRKLKIGNPQMKRKQGGITLMSFVVVLAVVGFAAYIGMKLFPMYQEYYSVRTAAKGLASEPGIGDMDPSKIEDLFFRRLYINYSENVKPENVKIERIDNGWNMKVNYEIRRPLVGNLDVVGVFDVSQDLTRHGGTD
;
A
#
# COMPACT_ATOMS: atom_id res chain seq x y z
N MET A 1 56.77 -20.50 -53.15
CA MET A 1 55.35 -20.87 -53.20
C MET A 1 54.77 -20.69 -51.83
N ASN A 2 54.11 -19.56 -51.60
CA ASN A 2 53.47 -19.27 -50.31
C ASN A 2 52.02 -19.73 -50.33
N ARG A 3 51.77 -20.88 -49.78
CA ARG A 3 50.39 -21.27 -49.47
C ARG A 3 49.96 -20.56 -48.19
N LYS A 4 49.22 -19.51 -48.37
CA LYS A 4 48.51 -18.88 -47.29
C LYS A 4 47.39 -19.83 -46.84
N LEU A 5 47.62 -20.51 -45.73
CA LEU A 5 46.55 -21.23 -45.03
C LEU A 5 45.54 -20.22 -44.50
N LYS A 6 44.40 -20.12 -45.18
CA LYS A 6 43.25 -19.44 -44.65
C LYS A 6 42.73 -20.25 -43.49
N ILE A 7 43.12 -19.89 -42.28
CA ILE A 7 42.47 -20.37 -41.10
C ILE A 7 41.10 -19.68 -41.05
N GLY A 8 40.08 -20.38 -41.56
CA GLY A 8 38.72 -19.94 -41.43
C GLY A 8 38.38 -19.95 -39.93
N ASN A 9 38.18 -18.80 -39.38
CA ASN A 9 37.62 -18.71 -38.01
C ASN A 9 36.29 -19.47 -38.02
N PRO A 10 36.14 -20.48 -37.17
CA PRO A 10 34.83 -21.07 -36.99
C PRO A 10 33.99 -20.03 -36.29
N GLN A 11 33.16 -19.33 -37.06
CA GLN A 11 32.12 -18.56 -36.46
C GLN A 11 31.20 -19.52 -35.72
N MET A 12 31.40 -19.60 -34.43
CA MET A 12 30.43 -20.26 -33.57
C MET A 12 29.13 -19.49 -33.68
N LYS A 13 28.26 -19.95 -34.55
CA LYS A 13 26.87 -19.49 -34.56
C LYS A 13 26.28 -19.89 -33.24
N ARG A 14 26.29 -18.94 -32.30
CA ARG A 14 25.58 -19.13 -31.05
C ARG A 14 24.11 -19.29 -31.41
N LYS A 15 23.60 -20.47 -31.25
CA LYS A 15 22.17 -20.75 -31.34
C LYS A 15 21.52 -20.16 -30.10
N GLN A 16 21.31 -18.85 -30.09
CA GLN A 16 20.69 -18.13 -28.97
C GLN A 16 19.18 -17.93 -29.13
N GLY A 17 18.61 -18.32 -30.27
CA GLY A 17 17.22 -18.05 -30.59
C GLY A 17 16.22 -18.66 -29.62
N GLY A 18 16.41 -19.94 -29.21
CA GLY A 18 15.47 -20.63 -28.31
C GLY A 18 15.56 -20.18 -26.86
N ILE A 19 16.78 -19.95 -26.37
CA ILE A 19 17.01 -19.47 -24.99
C ILE A 19 16.53 -18.03 -24.81
N THR A 20 16.74 -17.19 -25.81
CA THR A 20 16.29 -15.79 -25.78
C THR A 20 14.78 -15.67 -25.77
N LEU A 21 14.08 -16.48 -26.58
CA LEU A 21 12.62 -16.51 -26.62
C LEU A 21 12.05 -16.99 -25.27
N MET A 22 12.62 -18.07 -24.72
CA MET A 22 12.20 -18.61 -23.42
C MET A 22 12.44 -17.58 -22.31
N SER A 23 13.60 -16.92 -22.30
CA SER A 23 13.91 -15.87 -21.33
C SER A 23 12.94 -14.70 -21.44
N PHE A 24 12.59 -14.32 -22.67
CA PHE A 24 11.60 -13.26 -22.90
C PHE A 24 10.23 -13.63 -22.33
N VAL A 25 9.77 -14.85 -22.57
CA VAL A 25 8.49 -15.33 -22.05
C VAL A 25 8.49 -15.35 -20.52
N VAL A 26 9.57 -15.81 -19.89
CA VAL A 26 9.70 -15.84 -18.43
C VAL A 26 9.68 -14.41 -17.86
N VAL A 27 10.45 -13.50 -18.44
CA VAL A 27 10.45 -12.09 -18.01
C VAL A 27 9.07 -11.48 -18.16
N LEU A 28 8.39 -11.73 -19.27
CA LEU A 28 7.04 -11.23 -19.51
C LEU A 28 6.05 -11.79 -18.46
N ALA A 29 6.17 -13.05 -18.12
CA ALA A 29 5.33 -13.69 -17.10
C ALA A 29 5.57 -13.07 -15.72
N VAL A 30 6.82 -12.83 -15.35
CA VAL A 30 7.20 -12.20 -14.07
C VAL A 30 6.68 -10.78 -14.00
N VAL A 31 6.87 -9.98 -15.05
CA VAL A 31 6.38 -8.60 -15.12
C VAL A 31 4.85 -8.57 -15.06
N GLY A 32 4.19 -9.43 -15.82
CA GLY A 32 2.72 -9.53 -15.81
C GLY A 32 2.16 -9.91 -14.44
N PHE A 33 2.81 -10.86 -13.77
CA PHE A 33 2.41 -11.27 -12.42
C PHE A 33 2.63 -10.14 -11.40
N ALA A 34 3.77 -9.46 -11.48
CA ALA A 34 4.05 -8.31 -10.61
C ALA A 34 3.04 -7.18 -10.83
N ALA A 35 2.68 -6.90 -12.08
CA ALA A 35 1.65 -5.90 -12.41
C ALA A 35 0.28 -6.32 -11.85
N TYR A 36 -0.07 -7.59 -11.95
CA TYR A 36 -1.31 -8.13 -11.39
C TYR A 36 -1.39 -7.93 -9.88
N ILE A 37 -0.31 -8.28 -9.16
CA ILE A 37 -0.24 -8.07 -7.71
C ILE A 37 -0.35 -6.57 -7.39
N GLY A 38 0.36 -5.73 -8.12
CA GLY A 38 0.30 -4.27 -7.96
C GLY A 38 -1.10 -3.72 -8.10
N MET A 39 -1.86 -4.22 -9.08
CA MET A 39 -3.26 -3.82 -9.28
C MET A 39 -4.15 -4.22 -8.10
N LYS A 40 -3.86 -5.34 -7.45
CA LYS A 40 -4.60 -5.79 -6.27
C LYS A 40 -4.22 -5.02 -5.01
N LEU A 41 -2.93 -4.66 -4.88
CA LEU A 41 -2.43 -3.95 -3.71
C LEU A 41 -2.70 -2.44 -3.77
N PHE A 42 -2.76 -1.86 -4.95
CA PHE A 42 -2.91 -0.42 -5.13
C PHE A 42 -4.13 0.16 -4.39
N PRO A 43 -5.35 -0.41 -4.53
CA PRO A 43 -6.51 0.11 -3.80
C PRO A 43 -6.35 0.03 -2.27
N MET A 44 -5.65 -0.99 -1.77
CA MET A 44 -5.40 -1.15 -0.34
C MET A 44 -4.56 -0.02 0.21
N TYR A 45 -3.47 0.33 -0.47
CA TYR A 45 -2.62 1.44 -0.08
C TYR A 45 -3.28 2.79 -0.28
N GLN A 46 -4.10 2.92 -1.31
CA GLN A 46 -4.87 4.13 -1.54
C GLN A 46 -5.84 4.40 -0.38
N GLU A 47 -6.53 3.36 0.09
CA GLU A 47 -7.39 3.48 1.27
C GLU A 47 -6.58 3.81 2.53
N TYR A 48 -5.41 3.21 2.70
CA TYR A 48 -4.51 3.54 3.81
C TYR A 48 -4.14 5.02 3.83
N TYR A 49 -3.79 5.59 2.68
CA TYR A 49 -3.51 7.02 2.57
C TYR A 49 -4.74 7.86 2.90
N SER A 50 -5.92 7.43 2.49
CA SER A 50 -7.18 8.11 2.82
C SER A 50 -7.45 8.10 4.32
N VAL A 51 -7.26 6.96 4.97
CA VAL A 51 -7.40 6.83 6.43
C VAL A 51 -6.40 7.73 7.16
N ARG A 52 -5.16 7.71 6.73
CA ARG A 52 -4.10 8.55 7.29
C ARG A 52 -4.41 10.05 7.12
N THR A 53 -4.88 10.44 5.95
CA THR A 53 -5.27 11.83 5.67
C THR A 53 -6.46 12.25 6.52
N ALA A 54 -7.45 11.38 6.68
CA ALA A 54 -8.60 11.62 7.55
C ALA A 54 -8.17 11.84 9.00
N ALA A 55 -7.26 11.02 9.50
CA ALA A 55 -6.73 11.15 10.86
C ALA A 55 -5.96 12.46 11.04
N LYS A 56 -5.11 12.83 10.09
CA LYS A 56 -4.38 14.11 10.11
C LYS A 56 -5.32 15.31 10.04
N GLY A 57 -6.34 15.22 9.19
CA GLY A 57 -7.35 16.30 9.08
C GLY A 57 -8.13 16.46 10.36
N LEU A 58 -8.38 15.36 11.07
CA LEU A 58 -9.05 15.41 12.37
C LEU A 58 -8.21 16.14 13.42
N ALA A 59 -6.89 15.96 13.38
CA ALA A 59 -5.98 16.68 14.29
C ALA A 59 -6.00 18.19 14.08
N SER A 60 -6.43 18.65 12.92
CA SER A 60 -6.56 20.08 12.59
C SER A 60 -7.90 20.68 12.99
N GLU A 61 -8.85 19.88 13.47
CA GLU A 61 -10.16 20.39 13.90
C GLU A 61 -10.02 21.24 15.16
N PRO A 62 -10.68 22.44 15.19
CA PRO A 62 -10.65 23.27 16.38
C PRO A 62 -11.29 22.57 17.58
N GLY A 63 -10.60 22.57 18.70
CA GLY A 63 -11.11 21.97 19.95
C GLY A 63 -11.10 20.46 19.99
N ILE A 64 -10.40 19.79 19.10
CA ILE A 64 -10.38 18.32 19.04
C ILE A 64 -9.87 17.70 20.34
N GLY A 65 -8.90 18.32 21.00
CA GLY A 65 -8.34 17.81 22.25
C GLY A 65 -9.31 17.84 23.41
N ASP A 66 -10.38 18.62 23.32
CA ASP A 66 -11.40 18.76 24.38
C ASP A 66 -12.73 18.09 24.03
N MET A 67 -12.83 17.45 22.88
CA MET A 67 -14.04 16.72 22.47
C MET A 67 -14.18 15.37 23.16
N ASP A 68 -15.42 14.92 23.31
CA ASP A 68 -15.68 13.56 23.77
C ASP A 68 -15.20 12.53 22.75
N PRO A 69 -14.69 11.35 23.20
CA PRO A 69 -14.24 10.31 22.28
C PRO A 69 -15.29 9.86 21.27
N SER A 70 -16.56 9.80 21.66
CA SER A 70 -17.64 9.42 20.75
C SER A 70 -17.82 10.44 19.63
N LYS A 71 -17.68 11.72 19.93
CA LYS A 71 -17.75 12.78 18.93
C LYS A 71 -16.55 12.77 18.00
N ILE A 72 -15.36 12.50 18.52
CA ILE A 72 -14.14 12.34 17.72
C ILE A 72 -14.32 11.19 16.74
N GLU A 73 -14.84 10.06 17.22
CA GLU A 73 -15.11 8.89 16.39
C GLU A 73 -16.10 9.20 15.26
N ASP A 74 -17.20 9.90 15.58
CA ASP A 74 -18.18 10.32 14.58
C ASP A 74 -17.57 11.20 13.48
N LEU A 75 -16.75 12.18 13.88
CA LEU A 75 -16.06 13.05 12.92
C LEU A 75 -15.10 12.27 12.05
N PHE A 76 -14.38 11.31 12.64
CA PHE A 76 -13.44 10.46 11.91
C PHE A 76 -14.16 9.61 10.86
N PHE A 77 -15.25 8.93 11.24
CA PHE A 77 -16.01 8.11 10.31
C PHE A 77 -16.69 8.94 9.22
N ARG A 78 -17.10 10.15 9.53
CA ARG A 78 -17.64 11.08 8.53
C ARG A 78 -16.59 11.42 7.48
N ARG A 79 -15.34 11.67 7.90
CA ARG A 79 -14.22 11.91 6.97
C ARG A 79 -13.89 10.66 6.15
N LEU A 80 -13.92 9.49 6.75
CA LEU A 80 -13.72 8.23 6.03
C LEU A 80 -14.80 7.99 4.98
N TYR A 81 -16.02 8.28 5.31
CA TYR A 81 -17.15 8.14 4.38
C TYR A 81 -16.96 9.04 3.14
N ILE A 82 -16.54 10.26 3.34
CA ILE A 82 -16.26 11.20 2.24
C ILE A 82 -15.12 10.69 1.35
N ASN A 83 -14.15 10.02 1.93
CA ASN A 83 -12.99 9.48 1.23
C ASN A 83 -13.19 8.03 0.73
N TYR A 84 -14.41 7.50 0.82
CA TYR A 84 -14.75 6.14 0.37
C TYR A 84 -13.93 5.05 1.04
N SER A 85 -13.54 5.24 2.29
CA SER A 85 -12.82 4.25 3.09
C SER A 85 -13.80 3.38 3.86
N GLU A 86 -14.01 2.15 3.42
CA GLU A 86 -15.08 1.29 3.93
C GLU A 86 -14.60 0.16 4.86
N ASN A 87 -13.29 -0.11 4.88
CA ASN A 87 -12.75 -1.26 5.61
C ASN A 87 -12.45 -0.98 7.08
N VAL A 88 -12.52 0.28 7.50
CA VAL A 88 -12.34 0.65 8.91
C VAL A 88 -13.67 0.59 9.62
N LYS A 89 -13.72 -0.16 10.72
CA LYS A 89 -14.91 -0.32 11.55
C LYS A 89 -14.70 0.37 12.91
N PRO A 90 -15.77 0.72 13.64
CA PRO A 90 -15.64 1.32 14.96
C PRO A 90 -14.76 0.53 15.93
N GLU A 91 -14.80 -0.79 15.87
CA GLU A 91 -13.98 -1.68 16.68
C GLU A 91 -12.48 -1.58 16.39
N ASN A 92 -12.10 -1.04 15.23
CA ASN A 92 -10.71 -0.85 14.84
C ASN A 92 -10.10 0.44 15.38
N VAL A 93 -10.93 1.35 15.90
CA VAL A 93 -10.50 2.67 16.38
C VAL A 93 -10.43 2.65 17.89
N LYS A 94 -9.28 3.04 18.44
CA LYS A 94 -9.07 3.23 19.88
C LYS A 94 -8.66 4.65 20.14
N ILE A 95 -9.34 5.31 21.06
CA ILE A 95 -9.06 6.68 21.46
C ILE A 95 -8.66 6.66 22.93
N GLU A 96 -7.40 6.97 23.20
CA GLU A 96 -6.83 6.97 24.55
C GLU A 96 -6.49 8.40 24.97
N ARG A 97 -6.71 8.70 26.27
CA ARG A 97 -6.38 10.02 26.78
C ARG A 97 -4.88 10.18 26.98
N ILE A 98 -4.37 11.33 26.56
CA ILE A 98 -2.99 11.77 26.80
C ILE A 98 -3.01 13.13 27.50
N ASP A 99 -1.85 13.65 27.91
CA ASP A 99 -1.75 14.84 28.76
C ASP A 99 -2.48 16.07 28.20
N ASN A 100 -2.40 16.29 26.89
CA ASN A 100 -2.96 17.49 26.25
C ASN A 100 -4.04 17.19 25.22
N GLY A 101 -4.66 16.03 25.29
CA GLY A 101 -5.71 15.64 24.36
C GLY A 101 -5.92 14.15 24.30
N TRP A 102 -6.02 13.61 23.08
CA TRP A 102 -6.28 12.22 22.81
C TRP A 102 -5.27 11.66 21.84
N ASN A 103 -5.00 10.37 21.94
CA ASN A 103 -4.26 9.62 20.91
C ASN A 103 -5.23 8.65 20.27
N MET A 104 -5.41 8.77 18.96
CA MET A 104 -6.25 7.89 18.18
C MET A 104 -5.39 6.87 17.45
N LYS A 105 -5.68 5.60 17.67
CA LYS A 105 -5.05 4.47 16.99
C LYS A 105 -6.07 3.74 16.17
N VAL A 106 -5.74 3.52 14.90
CA VAL A 106 -6.58 2.77 13.97
C VAL A 106 -5.78 1.56 13.50
N ASN A 107 -6.27 0.38 13.81
CA ASN A 107 -5.66 -0.87 13.34
C ASN A 107 -6.73 -1.64 12.56
N TYR A 108 -6.49 -1.88 11.28
CA TYR A 108 -7.47 -2.56 10.43
C TYR A 108 -6.79 -3.45 9.40
N GLU A 109 -7.55 -4.38 8.86
CA GLU A 109 -7.09 -5.30 7.83
C GLU A 109 -7.95 -5.16 6.59
N ILE A 110 -7.30 -5.29 5.43
CA ILE A 110 -7.98 -5.39 4.14
C ILE A 110 -7.63 -6.74 3.56
N ARG A 111 -8.65 -7.55 3.29
CA ARG A 111 -8.49 -8.87 2.66
C ARG A 111 -9.06 -8.82 1.25
N ARG A 112 -8.24 -9.21 0.28
CA ARG A 112 -8.65 -9.26 -1.13
C ARG A 112 -8.28 -10.61 -1.73
N PRO A 113 -9.16 -11.22 -2.55
CA PRO A 113 -8.81 -12.45 -3.24
C PRO A 113 -7.70 -12.18 -4.25
N LEU A 114 -6.72 -13.07 -4.29
CA LEU A 114 -5.59 -12.96 -5.21
C LEU A 114 -5.73 -13.95 -6.36
N VAL A 115 -5.61 -15.24 -6.07
CA VAL A 115 -5.73 -16.33 -7.05
C VAL A 115 -6.41 -17.52 -6.38
N GLY A 116 -7.50 -18.02 -6.95
CA GLY A 116 -8.17 -19.22 -6.45
C GLY A 116 -8.56 -19.08 -4.98
N ASN A 117 -7.97 -19.90 -4.12
CA ASN A 117 -8.20 -19.92 -2.68
C ASN A 117 -7.17 -19.09 -1.88
N LEU A 118 -6.30 -18.34 -2.57
CA LEU A 118 -5.29 -17.49 -1.92
C LEU A 118 -5.78 -16.05 -1.84
N ASP A 119 -5.70 -15.48 -0.65
CA ASP A 119 -6.04 -14.09 -0.39
C ASP A 119 -4.80 -13.29 -0.01
N VAL A 120 -4.80 -12.02 -0.37
CA VAL A 120 -3.84 -11.04 0.14
C VAL A 120 -4.48 -10.31 1.31
N VAL A 121 -3.78 -10.25 2.43
CA VAL A 121 -4.21 -9.52 3.62
C VAL A 121 -3.21 -8.39 3.90
N GLY A 122 -3.69 -7.16 3.88
CA GLY A 122 -2.91 -6.01 4.31
C GLY A 122 -3.31 -5.59 5.71
N VAL A 123 -2.35 -5.48 6.62
CA VAL A 123 -2.57 -4.99 7.99
C VAL A 123 -2.01 -3.57 8.05
N PHE A 124 -2.85 -2.64 8.46
CA PHE A 124 -2.49 -1.22 8.49
C PHE A 124 -2.72 -0.63 9.86
N ASP A 125 -1.77 0.18 10.30
CA ASP A 125 -1.82 0.93 11.55
C ASP A 125 -1.69 2.43 11.26
N VAL A 126 -2.56 3.21 11.89
CA VAL A 126 -2.46 4.67 11.88
C VAL A 126 -2.55 5.16 13.32
N SER A 127 -1.62 5.99 13.74
CA SER A 127 -1.65 6.63 15.05
C SER A 127 -1.57 8.15 14.85
N GLN A 128 -2.44 8.88 15.52
CA GLN A 128 -2.49 10.33 15.42
C GLN A 128 -2.81 10.95 16.75
N ASP A 129 -2.01 11.92 17.17
CA ASP A 129 -2.28 12.70 18.36
C ASP A 129 -3.29 13.83 18.04
N LEU A 130 -4.29 13.94 18.88
CA LEU A 130 -5.34 14.95 18.78
C LEU A 130 -5.20 15.89 19.99
N THR A 131 -4.39 16.90 19.84
CA THR A 131 -4.02 17.79 20.92
C THR A 131 -4.74 19.13 20.85
N ARG A 132 -4.78 19.84 21.98
CA ARG A 132 -5.41 21.16 22.09
C ARG A 132 -4.73 22.22 21.24
N HIS A 133 -3.50 22.02 20.85
CA HIS A 133 -2.67 22.99 20.15
C HIS A 133 -2.47 22.68 18.67
N GLY A 134 -3.45 22.01 18.04
CA GLY A 134 -3.40 21.67 16.62
C GLY A 134 -2.08 20.97 16.25
N GLY A 135 -2.15 19.67 15.97
CA GLY A 135 -0.94 18.90 15.71
C GLY A 135 -0.11 19.48 14.57
N THR A 136 1.01 20.02 14.93
CA THR A 136 2.11 20.18 14.01
C THR A 136 2.89 18.90 14.06
N ASP A 137 2.68 18.06 13.04
CA ASP A 137 3.66 17.03 12.63
C ASP A 137 3.17 16.27 11.41
#